data_8cb64b711f67c3722fa424f597a3c098
#
_entry.id   8cb64b711f67c3722fa424f597a3c098
#
_cell.length_a   1.000
_cell.length_b   1.000
_cell.length_c   1.000
_cell.angle_alpha   90.00
_cell.angle_beta   90.00
_cell.angle_gamma   90.00
#
_symmetry.space_group_name_H-M   'P 1'
#
loop_
_entity.id
_entity.type
_entity.pdbx_description
1 polymer ?
#
loop_
_entity_poly.entity_id
_entity_poly.type
_entity_poly.pdbx_seq_one_letter_code
_entity_poly.pdbx_strand_id
1 'polypeptide(L)'
;MIKPLYLDAARHWQVTLDDGPALNISAPGRARSLYPLQRLARVVSPSHAQWSSAALLACLRAGVTVVFNDANGQTVGWCFGPRRRETTLACLLREAVGLPHGAELLADWQRAQERRDMLGTLHALQVTSRELSVIAVRSRLCNLHRQRLGQPAGPWLRALQGLTEAWVAERLHGLVGDPALIGFACEGVHLSRLLSGLMEWTLHRMLQSLPLAFFDKLSPARLAATAVELQGARLHSALGNLAGSLEHHLRAELT
;
A
#
# COMPACT_ATOMS: atom_id res chain seq x y z
N MET A 1 12.78 -17.31 -4.86
CA MET A 1 12.20 -16.28 -3.97
C MET A 1 11.45 -15.30 -4.85
N ILE A 2 10.17 -15.04 -4.57
CA ILE A 2 9.33 -14.06 -5.29
C ILE A 2 9.54 -12.69 -4.65
N LYS A 3 9.89 -11.66 -5.44
CA LYS A 3 10.23 -10.32 -4.93
C LYS A 3 9.43 -9.22 -5.64
N PRO A 4 9.16 -8.10 -4.97
CA PRO A 4 8.66 -6.92 -5.64
C PRO A 4 9.73 -6.27 -6.52
N LEU A 5 9.32 -5.61 -7.60
CA LEU A 5 10.16 -4.80 -8.47
C LEU A 5 9.71 -3.35 -8.36
N TYR A 6 10.65 -2.47 -8.05
CA TYR A 6 10.42 -1.04 -7.94
C TYR A 6 11.18 -0.30 -9.04
N LEU A 7 10.47 0.44 -9.88
CA LEU A 7 11.03 1.32 -10.89
C LEU A 7 11.15 2.74 -10.31
N ASP A 8 12.35 3.29 -10.37
CA ASP A 8 12.64 4.62 -9.86
C ASP A 8 11.90 5.71 -10.65
N ALA A 9 11.16 6.59 -9.97
CA ALA A 9 10.41 7.68 -10.59
C ALA A 9 11.28 8.75 -11.28
N ALA A 10 12.56 8.82 -10.96
CA ALA A 10 13.49 9.77 -11.58
C ALA A 10 13.89 9.39 -13.02
N ARG A 11 13.41 8.27 -13.56
CA ARG A 11 13.86 7.74 -14.86
C ARG A 11 12.68 7.44 -15.80
N HIS A 12 12.95 7.60 -17.09
CA HIS A 12 12.04 7.17 -18.16
C HIS A 12 12.27 5.69 -18.47
N TRP A 13 11.37 4.85 -17.96
CA TRP A 13 11.43 3.40 -18.15
C TRP A 13 10.65 2.97 -19.38
N GLN A 14 11.21 2.03 -20.11
CA GLN A 14 10.50 1.22 -21.11
C GLN A 14 10.38 -0.21 -20.58
N VAL A 15 9.17 -0.73 -20.56
CA VAL A 15 8.86 -2.09 -20.10
C VAL A 15 8.20 -2.85 -21.23
N THR A 16 8.88 -3.84 -21.74
CA THR A 16 8.42 -4.70 -22.83
C THR A 16 8.44 -6.16 -22.38
N LEU A 17 7.75 -7.02 -23.10
CA LEU A 17 7.84 -8.47 -22.91
C LEU A 17 9.01 -8.99 -23.76
N ASP A 18 9.83 -9.85 -23.18
CA ASP A 18 10.85 -10.61 -23.89
C ASP A 18 10.26 -11.89 -24.48
N ASP A 19 10.95 -12.56 -25.41
CA ASP A 19 10.52 -13.80 -26.07
C ASP A 19 10.24 -14.96 -25.09
N GLY A 20 10.79 -14.88 -23.86
CA GLY A 20 10.42 -15.72 -22.73
C GLY A 20 9.41 -15.03 -21.79
N PRO A 21 8.91 -15.69 -20.73
CA PRO A 21 7.99 -15.10 -19.77
C PRO A 21 8.73 -14.15 -18.80
N ALA A 22 9.40 -13.13 -19.36
CA ALA A 22 10.20 -12.15 -18.61
C ALA A 22 9.88 -10.72 -19.06
N LEU A 23 9.92 -9.77 -18.12
CA LEU A 23 9.91 -8.35 -18.43
C LEU A 23 11.32 -7.91 -18.85
N ASN A 24 11.41 -7.26 -19.99
CA ASN A 24 12.59 -6.56 -20.44
C ASN A 24 12.43 -5.08 -20.05
N ILE A 25 13.29 -4.62 -19.15
CA ILE A 25 13.24 -3.27 -18.58
C ILE A 25 14.48 -2.51 -18.97
N SER A 26 14.28 -1.36 -19.60
CA SER A 26 15.36 -0.48 -20.06
C SER A 26 15.08 0.97 -19.69
N ALA A 27 16.16 1.75 -19.56
CA ALA A 27 16.11 3.20 -19.40
C ALA A 27 17.32 3.82 -20.11
N PRO A 28 17.27 5.08 -20.54
CA PRO A 28 18.41 5.76 -21.13
C PRO A 28 19.66 5.68 -20.24
N GLY A 29 20.79 5.30 -20.81
CA GLY A 29 22.07 5.16 -20.10
C GLY A 29 22.19 3.96 -19.17
N ARG A 30 21.28 2.96 -19.28
CA ARG A 30 21.35 1.72 -18.49
C ARG A 30 21.30 0.48 -19.38
N ALA A 31 22.01 -0.57 -18.95
CA ALA A 31 21.89 -1.88 -19.55
C ALA A 31 20.47 -2.43 -19.37
N ARG A 32 19.97 -3.15 -20.36
CA ARG A 32 18.70 -3.88 -20.27
C ARG A 32 18.74 -4.91 -19.16
N SER A 33 17.65 -5.04 -18.44
CA SER A 33 17.51 -6.00 -17.35
C SER A 33 16.29 -6.89 -17.59
N LEU A 34 16.49 -8.19 -17.47
CA LEU A 34 15.44 -9.20 -17.63
C LEU A 34 14.93 -9.67 -16.26
N TYR A 35 13.62 -9.63 -16.08
CA TYR A 35 12.95 -10.05 -14.86
C TYR A 35 11.92 -11.14 -15.16
N PRO A 36 12.21 -12.42 -14.86
CA PRO A 36 11.26 -13.51 -15.04
C PRO A 36 9.98 -13.26 -14.23
N LEU A 37 8.81 -13.34 -14.88
CA LEU A 37 7.52 -13.07 -14.25
C LEU A 37 7.26 -13.96 -13.02
N GLN A 38 7.72 -15.21 -13.05
CA GLN A 38 7.58 -16.17 -11.95
C GLN A 38 8.32 -15.73 -10.65
N ARG A 39 9.26 -14.79 -10.77
CA ARG A 39 10.02 -14.24 -9.63
C ARG A 39 9.49 -12.90 -9.14
N LEU A 40 8.44 -12.38 -9.76
CA LEU A 40 7.84 -11.10 -9.42
C LEU A 40 6.56 -11.30 -8.59
N ALA A 41 6.49 -10.62 -7.44
CA ALA A 41 5.26 -10.49 -6.65
C ALA A 41 4.38 -9.38 -7.24
N ARG A 42 4.98 -8.23 -7.46
CA ARG A 42 4.37 -7.02 -8.02
C ARG A 42 5.40 -6.16 -8.71
N VAL A 43 4.94 -5.25 -9.56
CA VAL A 43 5.76 -4.17 -10.11
C VAL A 43 5.19 -2.84 -9.68
N VAL A 44 5.99 -2.00 -9.04
CA VAL A 44 5.64 -0.60 -8.73
C VAL A 44 6.34 0.27 -9.77
N SER A 45 5.56 0.94 -10.60
CA SER A 45 6.01 1.69 -11.76
C SER A 45 5.62 3.15 -11.63
N PRO A 46 6.47 4.10 -12.00
CA PRO A 46 6.02 5.47 -12.17
C PRO A 46 4.99 5.56 -13.31
N SER A 47 4.02 6.46 -13.17
CA SER A 47 2.91 6.63 -14.12
C SER A 47 3.36 7.04 -15.53
N HIS A 48 4.53 7.65 -15.65
CA HIS A 48 5.12 8.07 -16.93
C HIS A 48 5.96 6.97 -17.62
N ALA A 49 6.11 5.80 -17.02
CA ALA A 49 6.80 4.68 -17.65
C ALA A 49 6.02 4.16 -18.87
N GLN A 50 6.74 3.84 -19.93
CA GLN A 50 6.15 3.29 -21.15
C GLN A 50 6.04 1.77 -21.04
N TRP A 51 4.81 1.27 -21.03
CA TRP A 51 4.53 -0.15 -20.99
C TRP A 51 4.00 -0.64 -22.33
N SER A 52 4.51 -1.75 -22.84
CA SER A 52 3.82 -2.44 -23.92
C SER A 52 2.59 -3.18 -23.39
N SER A 53 1.53 -3.22 -24.17
CA SER A 53 0.32 -3.98 -23.81
C SER A 53 0.63 -5.47 -23.58
N ALA A 54 1.57 -6.04 -24.34
CA ALA A 54 2.03 -7.41 -24.17
C ALA A 54 2.65 -7.65 -22.79
N ALA A 55 3.50 -6.72 -22.30
CA ALA A 55 4.09 -6.82 -20.97
C ALA A 55 3.05 -6.72 -19.85
N LEU A 56 2.10 -5.78 -19.95
CA LEU A 56 1.00 -5.67 -19.00
C LEU A 56 0.17 -6.95 -18.96
N LEU A 57 -0.29 -7.43 -20.11
CA LEU A 57 -1.09 -8.66 -20.20
C LEU A 57 -0.33 -9.88 -19.67
N ALA A 58 0.97 -9.98 -19.92
CA ALA A 58 1.79 -11.07 -19.40
C ALA A 58 1.88 -11.02 -17.86
N CYS A 59 2.07 -9.82 -17.26
CA CYS A 59 2.00 -9.64 -15.81
C CYS A 59 0.65 -10.11 -15.26
N LEU A 60 -0.45 -9.65 -15.84
CA LEU A 60 -1.80 -9.98 -15.38
C LEU A 60 -2.08 -11.49 -15.44
N ARG A 61 -1.69 -12.16 -16.54
CA ARG A 61 -1.83 -13.61 -16.69
C ARG A 61 -0.97 -14.40 -15.69
N ALA A 62 0.22 -13.85 -15.35
CA ALA A 62 1.10 -14.45 -14.35
C ALA A 62 0.69 -14.15 -12.91
N GLY A 63 -0.38 -13.36 -12.69
CA GLY A 63 -0.81 -12.92 -11.35
C GLY A 63 0.10 -11.88 -10.71
N VAL A 64 0.92 -11.19 -11.51
CA VAL A 64 1.79 -10.09 -11.07
C VAL A 64 0.99 -8.79 -11.13
N THR A 65 0.76 -8.19 -9.96
CA THR A 65 0.10 -6.88 -9.87
C THR A 65 1.01 -5.78 -10.37
N VAL A 66 0.50 -4.87 -11.21
CA VAL A 66 1.20 -3.66 -11.62
C VAL A 66 0.54 -2.46 -10.96
N VAL A 67 1.32 -1.65 -10.27
CA VAL A 67 0.88 -0.46 -9.55
C VAL A 67 1.56 0.75 -10.14
N PHE A 68 0.81 1.79 -10.46
CA PHE A 68 1.32 3.04 -11.00
C PHE A 68 1.30 4.13 -9.94
N ASN A 69 2.45 4.77 -9.74
CA ASN A 69 2.61 5.88 -8.80
C ASN A 69 2.91 7.18 -9.55
N ASP A 70 2.43 8.29 -9.02
CA ASP A 70 2.79 9.63 -9.48
C ASP A 70 4.22 10.04 -9.03
N ALA A 71 4.61 11.27 -9.38
CA ALA A 71 5.92 11.83 -9.01
C ALA A 71 6.09 12.00 -7.48
N ASN A 72 5.00 12.05 -6.72
CA ASN A 72 5.01 12.16 -5.26
C ASN A 72 5.04 10.80 -4.57
N GLY A 73 5.01 9.70 -5.35
CA GLY A 73 4.95 8.32 -4.84
C GLY A 73 3.56 7.87 -4.45
N GLN A 74 2.51 8.65 -4.76
CA GLN A 74 1.12 8.25 -4.51
C GLN A 74 0.62 7.34 -5.62
N THR A 75 -0.16 6.33 -5.26
CA THR A 75 -0.74 5.40 -6.21
C THR A 75 -1.87 6.06 -7.00
N VAL A 76 -1.74 6.06 -8.33
CA VAL A 76 -2.72 6.60 -9.27
C VAL A 76 -3.51 5.53 -10.02
N GLY A 77 -3.05 4.29 -9.99
CA GLY A 77 -3.75 3.19 -10.65
C GLY A 77 -3.15 1.82 -10.41
N TRP A 78 -3.93 0.80 -10.75
CA TRP A 78 -3.56 -0.60 -10.65
C TRP A 78 -3.96 -1.38 -11.89
N CYS A 79 -3.20 -2.46 -12.17
CA CYS A 79 -3.61 -3.52 -13.07
C CYS A 79 -3.55 -4.86 -12.35
N PHE A 80 -4.66 -5.60 -12.36
CA PHE A 80 -4.80 -6.91 -11.74
C PHE A 80 -5.15 -7.97 -12.80
N GLY A 81 -4.73 -9.20 -12.54
CA GLY A 81 -5.11 -10.36 -13.34
C GLY A 81 -6.57 -10.79 -13.15
N PRO A 82 -7.01 -11.84 -13.84
CA PRO A 82 -8.37 -12.36 -13.73
C PRO A 82 -8.67 -12.85 -12.32
N ARG A 83 -9.95 -12.74 -11.97
CA ARG A 83 -10.51 -13.04 -10.65
C ARG A 83 -10.13 -14.45 -10.17
N ARG A 84 -9.67 -14.54 -8.93
CA ARG A 84 -9.54 -15.79 -8.20
C ARG A 84 -10.84 -16.08 -7.42
N ARG A 85 -10.81 -16.92 -6.44
CA ARG A 85 -11.97 -17.38 -5.67
C ARG A 85 -12.60 -16.21 -4.87
N GLU A 86 -13.94 -16.15 -4.82
CA GLU A 86 -14.68 -15.22 -3.97
C GLU A 86 -14.46 -15.54 -2.49
N THR A 87 -14.30 -14.50 -1.66
CA THR A 87 -14.09 -14.63 -0.21
C THR A 87 -15.31 -14.10 0.55
N THR A 88 -15.45 -14.46 1.82
CA THR A 88 -16.51 -13.95 2.70
C THR A 88 -16.50 -12.43 2.77
N LEU A 89 -15.32 -11.82 2.91
CA LEU A 89 -15.17 -10.36 2.94
C LEU A 89 -15.67 -9.72 1.64
N ALA A 90 -15.42 -10.34 0.48
CA ALA A 90 -15.91 -9.82 -0.80
C ALA A 90 -17.45 -9.84 -0.89
N CYS A 91 -18.08 -10.91 -0.40
CA CYS A 91 -19.54 -11.00 -0.34
C CYS A 91 -20.14 -9.91 0.55
N LEU A 92 -19.63 -9.77 1.78
CA LEU A 92 -20.09 -8.76 2.74
C LEU A 92 -19.87 -7.33 2.23
N LEU A 93 -18.72 -7.05 1.62
CA LEU A 93 -18.46 -5.74 1.01
C LEU A 93 -19.45 -5.43 -0.10
N ARG A 94 -19.75 -6.40 -0.97
CA ARG A 94 -20.72 -6.20 -2.06
C ARG A 94 -22.12 -5.96 -1.54
N GLU A 95 -22.51 -6.65 -0.47
CA GLU A 95 -23.78 -6.43 0.20
C GLU A 95 -23.84 -5.05 0.85
N ALA A 96 -22.83 -4.67 1.64
CA ALA A 96 -22.73 -3.35 2.25
C ALA A 96 -22.81 -2.22 1.22
N VAL A 97 -22.14 -2.38 0.10
CA VAL A 97 -22.13 -1.44 -1.02
C VAL A 97 -23.52 -1.26 -1.63
N GLY A 98 -24.31 -2.32 -1.70
CA GLY A 98 -25.67 -2.28 -2.21
C GLY A 98 -26.67 -1.57 -1.28
N LEU A 99 -26.27 -1.27 -0.03
CA LEU A 99 -27.13 -0.60 0.93
C LEU A 99 -27.09 0.93 0.78
N PRO A 100 -28.22 1.64 0.97
CA PRO A 100 -28.25 3.10 0.94
C PRO A 100 -27.30 3.77 1.96
N HIS A 101 -27.07 3.11 3.10
CA HIS A 101 -26.19 3.57 4.19
C HIS A 101 -24.83 2.84 4.26
N GLY A 102 -24.47 2.11 3.22
CA GLY A 102 -23.23 1.32 3.20
C GLY A 102 -21.96 2.15 3.35
N ALA A 103 -21.96 3.38 2.81
CA ALA A 103 -20.87 4.31 3.00
C ALA A 103 -20.70 4.73 4.46
N GLU A 104 -21.81 4.94 5.20
CA GLU A 104 -21.81 5.30 6.61
C GLU A 104 -21.26 4.16 7.47
N LEU A 105 -21.65 2.91 7.18
CA LEU A 105 -21.11 1.73 7.86
C LEU A 105 -19.59 1.63 7.75
N LEU A 106 -19.06 1.84 6.56
CA LEU A 106 -17.60 1.85 6.34
C LEU A 106 -16.93 3.03 7.04
N ALA A 107 -17.55 4.20 7.03
CA ALA A 107 -17.01 5.39 7.68
C ALA A 107 -17.02 5.25 9.22
N ASP A 108 -18.04 4.64 9.81
CA ASP A 108 -18.13 4.37 11.25
C ASP A 108 -17.04 3.38 11.67
N TRP A 109 -16.90 2.29 10.95
CA TRP A 109 -15.81 1.35 11.18
C TRP A 109 -14.44 2.03 11.07
N GLN A 110 -14.22 2.83 10.02
CA GLN A 110 -12.97 3.55 9.81
C GLN A 110 -12.63 4.45 11.00
N ARG A 111 -13.60 5.26 11.48
CA ARG A 111 -13.40 6.17 12.62
C ARG A 111 -13.05 5.40 13.91
N ALA A 112 -13.74 4.30 14.18
CA ALA A 112 -13.47 3.47 15.33
C ALA A 112 -12.09 2.82 15.26
N GLN A 113 -11.73 2.30 14.09
CA GLN A 113 -10.45 1.65 13.87
C GLN A 113 -9.28 2.67 13.91
N GLU A 114 -9.42 3.84 13.28
CA GLU A 114 -8.43 4.91 13.31
C GLU A 114 -8.13 5.36 14.74
N ARG A 115 -9.18 5.54 15.56
CA ARG A 115 -9.01 5.89 16.96
C ARG A 115 -8.26 4.81 17.74
N ARG A 116 -8.58 3.54 17.51
CA ARG A 116 -7.89 2.40 18.14
C ARG A 116 -6.42 2.35 17.78
N ASP A 117 -6.11 2.46 16.49
CA ASP A 117 -4.74 2.36 15.98
C ASP A 117 -3.90 3.57 16.38
N MET A 118 -4.49 4.76 16.42
CA MET A 118 -3.90 5.98 16.95
C MET A 118 -3.47 5.80 18.41
N LEU A 119 -4.40 5.37 19.27
CA LEU A 119 -4.11 5.16 20.70
C LEU A 119 -3.06 4.06 20.91
N GLY A 120 -3.15 2.97 20.17
CA GLY A 120 -2.14 1.90 20.19
C GLY A 120 -0.76 2.39 19.75
N THR A 121 -0.71 3.31 18.80
CA THR A 121 0.56 3.91 18.34
C THR A 121 1.15 4.86 19.38
N LEU A 122 0.35 5.72 20.00
CA LEU A 122 0.79 6.58 21.09
C LEU A 122 1.36 5.76 22.25
N HIS A 123 0.66 4.70 22.64
CA HIS A 123 1.13 3.78 23.67
C HIS A 123 2.46 3.11 23.29
N ALA A 124 2.55 2.55 22.09
CA ALA A 124 3.75 1.86 21.62
C ALA A 124 4.98 2.76 21.48
N LEU A 125 4.77 4.05 21.18
CA LEU A 125 5.83 5.05 21.06
C LEU A 125 6.07 5.84 22.36
N GLN A 126 5.34 5.52 23.43
CA GLN A 126 5.39 6.21 24.72
C GLN A 126 5.16 7.73 24.60
N VAL A 127 4.28 8.11 23.67
CA VAL A 127 3.93 9.53 23.41
C VAL A 127 2.67 9.89 24.16
N THR A 128 2.77 10.88 25.05
CA THR A 128 1.60 11.48 25.70
C THR A 128 1.06 12.60 24.84
N SER A 129 -0.25 12.66 24.65
CA SER A 129 -0.92 13.77 23.99
C SER A 129 -2.10 14.25 24.85
N ARG A 130 -2.17 15.57 25.06
CA ARG A 130 -3.32 16.20 25.76
C ARG A 130 -4.54 16.28 24.84
N GLU A 131 -4.28 16.45 23.55
CA GLU A 131 -5.29 16.48 22.51
C GLU A 131 -5.25 15.17 21.71
N LEU A 132 -6.39 14.47 21.65
CA LEU A 132 -6.54 13.19 20.97
C LEU A 132 -7.25 13.34 19.61
N SER A 133 -7.16 14.51 18.97
CA SER A 133 -7.57 14.63 17.57
C SER A 133 -6.53 13.96 16.66
N VAL A 134 -7.00 13.33 15.59
CA VAL A 134 -6.13 12.65 14.60
C VAL A 134 -5.08 13.62 14.05
N ILE A 135 -5.47 14.85 13.75
CA ILE A 135 -4.58 15.89 13.20
C ILE A 135 -3.49 16.27 14.21
N ALA A 136 -3.85 16.50 15.46
CA ALA A 136 -2.89 16.89 16.50
C ALA A 136 -1.89 15.76 16.79
N VAL A 137 -2.37 14.52 16.83
CA VAL A 137 -1.51 13.34 17.06
C VAL A 137 -0.57 13.12 15.88
N ARG A 138 -1.04 13.20 14.62
CA ARG A 138 -0.17 13.14 13.44
C ARG A 138 0.93 14.20 13.47
N SER A 139 0.57 15.44 13.75
CA SER A 139 1.54 16.56 13.88
C SER A 139 2.58 16.27 14.95
N ARG A 140 2.16 15.75 16.10
CA ARG A 140 3.06 15.38 17.19
C ARG A 140 4.02 14.25 16.81
N LEU A 141 3.53 13.21 16.15
CA LEU A 141 4.37 12.10 15.65
C LEU A 141 5.35 12.58 14.58
N CYS A 142 4.94 13.45 13.67
CA CYS A 142 5.84 14.08 12.69
C CYS A 142 6.95 14.89 13.38
N ASN A 143 6.63 15.63 14.44
CA ASN A 143 7.62 16.34 15.23
C ASN A 143 8.58 15.41 15.97
N LEU A 144 8.07 14.32 16.55
CA LEU A 144 8.91 13.28 17.17
C LEU A 144 9.91 12.70 16.16
N HIS A 145 9.44 12.34 14.97
CA HIS A 145 10.33 11.82 13.93
C HIS A 145 11.33 12.88 13.46
N ARG A 146 10.90 14.14 13.30
CA ARG A 146 11.82 15.24 12.95
C ARG A 146 12.92 15.42 13.99
N GLN A 147 12.61 15.36 15.27
CA GLN A 147 13.61 15.44 16.33
C GLN A 147 14.59 14.28 16.27
N ARG A 148 14.09 13.06 16.05
CA ARG A 148 14.92 11.86 15.94
C ARG A 148 15.82 11.87 14.71
N LEU A 149 15.30 12.32 13.55
CA LEU A 149 16.00 12.27 12.28
C LEU A 149 16.86 13.51 12.00
N GLY A 150 16.72 14.58 12.77
CA GLY A 150 17.37 15.87 12.47
C GLY A 150 16.86 16.56 11.20
N GLN A 151 15.83 16.00 10.54
CA GLN A 151 15.28 16.48 9.27
C GLN A 151 13.77 16.20 9.18
N PRO A 152 13.03 16.87 8.26
CA PRO A 152 11.59 16.66 8.09
C PRO A 152 11.26 15.20 7.74
N ALA A 153 10.32 14.62 8.47
CA ALA A 153 9.89 13.23 8.25
C ALA A 153 8.95 13.04 7.03
N GLY A 154 8.38 14.13 6.52
CA GLY A 154 7.37 14.10 5.45
C GLY A 154 7.77 13.31 4.19
N PRO A 155 8.96 13.51 3.61
CA PRO A 155 9.39 12.74 2.43
C PRO A 155 9.44 11.24 2.68
N TRP A 156 9.91 10.83 3.85
CA TRP A 156 10.00 9.42 4.27
C TRP A 156 8.63 8.79 4.47
N LEU A 157 7.72 9.50 5.14
CA LEU A 157 6.34 9.03 5.35
C LEU A 157 5.59 8.90 4.03
N ARG A 158 5.70 9.88 3.12
CA ARG A 158 5.06 9.80 1.80
C ARG A 158 5.57 8.62 0.98
N ALA A 159 6.88 8.39 0.96
CA ALA A 159 7.45 7.25 0.24
C ALA A 159 6.98 5.90 0.82
N LEU A 160 6.96 5.78 2.16
CA LEU A 160 6.42 4.60 2.84
C LEU A 160 4.93 4.42 2.54
N GLN A 161 4.15 5.48 2.58
CA GLN A 161 2.70 5.46 2.33
C GLN A 161 2.38 5.00 0.92
N GLY A 162 3.05 5.55 -0.12
CA GLY A 162 2.86 5.13 -1.50
C GLY A 162 3.21 3.66 -1.75
N LEU A 163 4.33 3.16 -1.18
CA LEU A 163 4.67 1.74 -1.29
C LEU A 163 3.73 0.84 -0.49
N THR A 164 3.25 1.31 0.67
CA THR A 164 2.28 0.55 1.46
C THR A 164 0.94 0.48 0.74
N GLU A 165 0.48 1.55 0.10
CA GLU A 165 -0.75 1.53 -0.70
C GLU A 165 -0.64 0.52 -1.85
N ALA A 166 0.49 0.50 -2.57
CA ALA A 166 0.76 -0.49 -3.60
C ALA A 166 0.75 -1.93 -3.06
N TRP A 167 1.35 -2.12 -1.89
CA TRP A 167 1.40 -3.42 -1.22
C TRP A 167 0.00 -3.85 -0.72
N VAL A 168 -0.79 -2.92 -0.15
CA VAL A 168 -2.18 -3.16 0.27
C VAL A 168 -3.04 -3.56 -0.92
N ALA A 169 -2.95 -2.85 -2.05
CA ALA A 169 -3.71 -3.17 -3.24
C ALA A 169 -3.44 -4.59 -3.77
N GLU A 170 -2.15 -5.00 -3.81
CA GLU A 170 -1.78 -6.38 -4.17
C GLU A 170 -2.41 -7.41 -3.23
N ARG A 171 -2.33 -7.17 -1.91
CA ARG A 171 -2.85 -8.09 -0.90
C ARG A 171 -4.36 -8.15 -0.89
N LEU A 172 -5.03 -7.01 -1.07
CA LEU A 172 -6.48 -6.96 -1.19
C LEU A 172 -6.99 -7.76 -2.39
N HIS A 173 -6.27 -7.75 -3.51
CA HIS A 173 -6.61 -8.60 -4.64
C HIS A 173 -6.67 -10.09 -4.25
N GLY A 174 -5.72 -10.53 -3.41
CA GLY A 174 -5.72 -11.89 -2.86
C GLY A 174 -6.84 -12.15 -1.83
N LEU A 175 -7.20 -11.13 -1.04
CA LEU A 175 -8.20 -11.24 0.03
C LEU A 175 -9.64 -11.07 -0.48
N VAL A 176 -9.86 -10.15 -1.40
CA VAL A 176 -11.20 -9.77 -1.90
C VAL A 176 -11.49 -10.43 -3.24
N GLY A 177 -10.48 -10.65 -4.07
CA GLY A 177 -10.61 -11.32 -5.36
C GLY A 177 -11.29 -10.52 -6.47
N ASP A 178 -11.95 -9.42 -6.14
CA ASP A 178 -12.71 -8.56 -7.06
C ASP A 178 -12.04 -7.19 -7.21
N PRO A 179 -11.44 -6.88 -8.37
CA PRO A 179 -10.83 -5.58 -8.61
C PRO A 179 -11.79 -4.41 -8.43
N ALA A 180 -13.08 -4.59 -8.74
CA ALA A 180 -14.09 -3.57 -8.57
C ALA A 180 -14.29 -3.20 -7.08
N LEU A 181 -14.16 -4.17 -6.17
CA LEU A 181 -14.24 -3.93 -4.74
C LEU A 181 -12.96 -3.31 -4.16
N ILE A 182 -11.81 -3.50 -4.78
CA ILE A 182 -10.54 -2.91 -4.34
C ILE A 182 -10.49 -1.41 -4.64
N GLY A 183 -10.87 -1.05 -5.87
CA GLY A 183 -11.02 0.33 -6.32
C GLY A 183 -12.39 0.90 -6.02
N PHE A 184 -13.22 0.17 -5.27
CA PHE A 184 -14.59 0.54 -5.02
C PHE A 184 -14.68 1.89 -4.32
N ALA A 185 -15.36 2.81 -4.99
CA ALA A 185 -15.71 4.13 -4.49
C ALA A 185 -17.21 4.17 -4.23
N CYS A 186 -17.64 3.86 -3.01
CA CYS A 186 -18.92 4.33 -2.54
C CYS A 186 -18.72 5.78 -2.12
N GLU A 187 -19.34 6.73 -2.79
CA GLU A 187 -19.26 8.16 -2.48
C GLU A 187 -17.81 8.68 -2.24
N GLY A 188 -16.84 8.15 -2.99
CA GLY A 188 -15.44 8.58 -2.91
C GLY A 188 -14.54 7.78 -1.96
N VAL A 189 -15.02 6.73 -1.32
CA VAL A 189 -14.19 5.87 -0.46
C VAL A 189 -13.63 4.70 -1.26
N HIS A 190 -12.31 4.67 -1.44
CA HIS A 190 -11.60 3.55 -2.03
C HIS A 190 -11.08 2.62 -0.93
N LEU A 191 -11.44 1.33 -0.96
CA LEU A 191 -11.04 0.37 0.08
C LEU A 191 -9.51 0.29 0.26
N SER A 192 -8.75 0.30 -0.83
CA SER A 192 -7.28 0.30 -0.74
C SER A 192 -6.73 1.55 -0.06
N ARG A 193 -7.26 2.73 -0.38
CA ARG A 193 -6.86 4.00 0.26
C ARG A 193 -7.30 4.06 1.71
N LEU A 194 -8.49 3.56 2.02
CA LEU A 194 -9.01 3.48 3.37
C LEU A 194 -8.09 2.61 4.24
N LEU A 195 -7.77 1.40 3.80
CA LEU A 195 -6.92 0.49 4.56
C LEU A 195 -5.47 0.98 4.63
N SER A 196 -4.91 1.53 3.55
CA SER A 196 -3.56 2.11 3.58
C SER A 196 -3.49 3.35 4.48
N GLY A 197 -4.54 4.16 4.54
CA GLY A 197 -4.66 5.28 5.47
C GLY A 197 -4.64 4.83 6.94
N LEU A 198 -5.37 3.77 7.27
CA LEU A 198 -5.34 3.17 8.62
C LEU A 198 -3.96 2.57 8.95
N MET A 199 -3.27 2.01 7.96
CA MET A 199 -1.91 1.49 8.16
C MET A 199 -0.87 2.59 8.42
N GLU A 200 -1.16 3.87 8.20
CA GLU A 200 -0.27 5.00 8.52
C GLU A 200 0.23 4.93 9.98
N TRP A 201 -0.63 4.52 10.90
CA TRP A 201 -0.26 4.35 12.31
C TRP A 201 0.81 3.28 12.52
N THR A 202 0.76 2.21 11.72
CA THR A 202 1.81 1.19 11.68
C THR A 202 3.09 1.74 11.06
N LEU A 203 3.01 2.60 10.04
CA LEU A 203 4.18 3.23 9.42
C LEU A 203 4.92 4.15 10.38
N HIS A 204 4.22 4.90 11.23
CA HIS A 204 4.86 5.70 12.29
C HIS A 204 5.70 4.80 13.24
N ARG A 205 5.17 3.64 13.65
CA ARG A 205 5.90 2.67 14.48
C ARG A 205 7.09 2.05 13.74
N MET A 206 6.91 1.75 12.44
CA MET A 206 8.00 1.26 11.60
C MET A 206 9.11 2.29 11.45
N LEU A 207 8.78 3.52 11.13
CA LEU A 207 9.75 4.60 10.97
C LEU A 207 10.59 4.79 12.24
N GLN A 208 9.97 4.68 13.42
CA GLN A 208 10.65 4.76 14.70
C GLN A 208 11.60 3.58 14.95
N SER A 209 11.31 2.39 14.44
CA SER A 209 12.13 1.19 14.65
C SER A 209 13.29 1.04 13.67
N LEU A 210 13.35 1.83 12.58
CA LEU A 210 14.42 1.75 11.59
C LEU A 210 15.73 2.35 12.15
N PRO A 211 16.90 1.75 11.83
CA PRO A 211 18.21 2.30 12.19
C PRO A 211 18.43 3.70 11.58
N LEU A 212 18.98 4.63 12.35
CA LEU A 212 19.27 5.99 11.88
C LEU A 212 20.19 6.01 10.65
N ALA A 213 21.17 5.11 10.60
CA ALA A 213 22.08 4.98 9.46
C ALA A 213 21.38 4.73 8.10
N PHE A 214 20.13 4.28 8.08
CA PHE A 214 19.38 4.11 6.84
C PHE A 214 18.94 5.46 6.26
N PHE A 215 18.65 6.43 7.12
CA PHE A 215 18.22 7.76 6.71
C PHE A 215 19.35 8.60 6.13
N ASP A 216 20.59 8.31 6.51
CA ASP A 216 21.77 8.99 5.98
C ASP A 216 22.23 8.40 4.63
N LYS A 217 21.98 7.11 4.41
CA LYS A 217 22.56 6.37 3.27
C LYS A 217 21.57 6.12 2.13
N LEU A 218 20.28 6.14 2.41
CA LEU A 218 19.25 5.77 1.44
C LEU A 218 18.40 6.99 1.05
N SER A 219 17.97 7.04 -0.21
CA SER A 219 16.90 7.95 -0.61
C SER A 219 15.56 7.52 0.02
N PRO A 220 14.56 8.42 0.16
CA PRO A 220 13.26 8.06 0.71
C PRO A 220 12.62 6.84 0.03
N ALA A 221 12.68 6.75 -1.30
CA ALA A 221 12.12 5.62 -2.04
C ALA A 221 12.84 4.30 -1.74
N ARG A 222 14.17 4.31 -1.67
CA ARG A 222 14.96 3.12 -1.33
C ARG A 222 14.76 2.68 0.11
N LEU A 223 14.72 3.63 1.04
CA LEU A 223 14.43 3.33 2.43
C LEU A 223 13.04 2.72 2.57
N ALA A 224 12.03 3.27 1.91
CA ALA A 224 10.69 2.75 1.95
C ALA A 224 10.62 1.31 1.40
N ALA A 225 11.29 1.02 0.28
CA ALA A 225 11.37 -0.33 -0.27
C ALA A 225 12.03 -1.30 0.74
N THR A 226 13.17 -0.91 1.32
CA THR A 226 13.88 -1.71 2.33
C THR A 226 13.02 -1.92 3.57
N ALA A 227 12.34 -0.88 4.07
CA ALA A 227 11.48 -0.96 5.24
C ALA A 227 10.29 -1.91 5.02
N VAL A 228 9.64 -1.85 3.85
CA VAL A 228 8.53 -2.74 3.49
C VAL A 228 9.03 -4.20 3.38
N GLU A 229 10.23 -4.44 2.87
CA GLU A 229 10.81 -5.78 2.81
C GLU A 229 11.16 -6.31 4.22
N LEU A 230 11.82 -5.52 5.05
CA LEU A 230 12.23 -5.91 6.41
C LEU A 230 11.03 -6.12 7.35
N GLN A 231 9.99 -5.32 7.19
CA GLN A 231 8.81 -5.32 8.07
C GLN A 231 7.58 -5.99 7.43
N GLY A 232 7.77 -6.72 6.34
CA GLY A 232 6.68 -7.33 5.58
C GLY A 232 5.75 -8.20 6.41
N ALA A 233 6.29 -8.98 7.36
CA ALA A 233 5.48 -9.80 8.27
C ALA A 233 4.58 -8.93 9.18
N ARG A 234 5.09 -7.80 9.67
CA ARG A 234 4.35 -6.85 10.51
C ARG A 234 3.23 -6.16 9.72
N LEU A 235 3.53 -5.74 8.49
CA LEU A 235 2.53 -5.17 7.59
C LEU A 235 1.44 -6.19 7.25
N HIS A 236 1.83 -7.44 7.00
CA HIS A 236 0.88 -8.53 6.73
C HIS A 236 -0.07 -8.78 7.90
N SER A 237 0.48 -8.85 9.11
CA SER A 237 -0.34 -9.00 10.34
C SER A 237 -1.27 -7.81 10.54
N ALA A 238 -0.78 -6.57 10.34
CA ALA A 238 -1.60 -5.36 10.49
C ALA A 238 -2.76 -5.35 9.49
N LEU A 239 -2.51 -5.64 8.21
CA LEU A 239 -3.56 -5.70 7.18
C LEU A 239 -4.54 -6.84 7.45
N GLY A 240 -4.06 -8.01 7.87
CA GLY A 240 -4.90 -9.15 8.25
C GLY A 240 -5.86 -8.79 9.40
N ASN A 241 -5.36 -8.08 10.41
CA ASN A 241 -6.17 -7.61 11.53
C ASN A 241 -7.21 -6.58 11.09
N LEU A 242 -6.85 -5.65 10.19
CA LEU A 242 -7.79 -4.67 9.63
C LEU A 242 -8.88 -5.36 8.80
N ALA A 243 -8.52 -6.29 7.93
CA ALA A 243 -9.46 -7.05 7.11
C ALA A 243 -10.40 -7.90 7.97
N GLY A 244 -9.88 -8.59 8.99
CA GLY A 244 -10.68 -9.36 9.95
C GLY A 244 -11.60 -8.49 10.78
N SER A 245 -11.15 -7.31 11.22
CA SER A 245 -11.98 -6.33 11.94
C SER A 245 -13.12 -5.80 11.05
N LEU A 246 -12.83 -5.51 9.77
CA LEU A 246 -13.84 -5.08 8.81
C LEU A 246 -14.86 -6.19 8.53
N GLU A 247 -14.40 -7.42 8.30
CA GLU A 247 -15.28 -8.56 8.10
C GLU A 247 -16.21 -8.78 9.29
N HIS A 248 -15.68 -8.69 10.51
CA HIS A 248 -16.46 -8.83 11.73
C HIS A 248 -17.52 -7.73 11.87
N HIS A 249 -17.13 -6.47 11.62
CA HIS A 249 -18.05 -5.33 11.65
C HIS A 249 -19.18 -5.47 10.64
N LEU A 250 -18.85 -5.73 9.38
CA LEU A 250 -19.85 -5.92 8.33
C LEU A 250 -20.80 -7.09 8.63
N ARG A 251 -20.27 -8.18 9.17
CA ARG A 251 -21.10 -9.32 9.57
C ARG A 251 -22.08 -8.95 10.68
N ALA A 252 -21.67 -8.15 11.64
CA ALA A 252 -22.55 -7.72 12.73
C ALA A 252 -23.65 -6.74 12.29
N GLU A 253 -23.37 -5.92 11.28
CA GLU A 253 -24.31 -4.90 10.78
C GLU A 253 -25.26 -5.42 9.67
N LEU A 254 -24.87 -6.51 8.99
CA LEU A 254 -25.65 -7.10 7.88
C LEU A 254 -26.48 -8.32 8.31
N THR A 255 -26.34 -8.81 9.54
CA THR A 255 -27.16 -9.90 10.14
C THR A 255 -28.17 -9.37 11.12
#